data_2020575008590602153d4da591234645
#
_entry.id   2020575008590602153d4da591234645
#
_cell.length_a   1.000
_cell.length_b   1.000
_cell.length_c   1.000
_cell.angle_alpha   90.00
_cell.angle_beta   90.00
_cell.angle_gamma   90.00
#
_symmetry.space_group_name_H-M   'P 1'
#
loop_
_entity.id
_entity.type
_entity.pdbx_description
1 polymer ?
#
loop_
_entity_poly.entity_id
_entity_poly.type
_entity_poly.pdbx_seq_one_letter_code
_entity_poly.pdbx_strand_id
1 'polypeptide(L)'
;MIRSFLNRKKGPVQRRCHDDDFTRLRNRYEIWYNVAEKQNGTRVTVVGKEMVMLASNEYLGLYDHPKVIEAGTKALKEWGSGTTGARSANGGRRFHLELEERLADFLGKEACHVFSAGYLSCMSSITGFAQRGDVVLVDKNMHSSVWDGIRLSMAEVERFSHNRPEHLRSLIEELDPNSAKIIAIEGIYSMEGHICDLPKFVDIAEENDGFLIMDDAHGLGVLGNQGRGTADHFNLVDRVDIITGSLSKSLGSTGGFLSLIHI
;
A
#
# COMPACT_ATOMS: atom_id res chain seq x y z
N MET A 1 1.02 -16.25 -40.69
CA MET A 1 0.12 -16.34 -39.51
C MET A 1 -0.11 -14.99 -38.78
N ILE A 2 0.87 -14.05 -38.77
CA ILE A 2 0.75 -12.74 -38.11
C ILE A 2 -0.22 -11.78 -38.84
N ARG A 3 -0.34 -11.82 -40.18
CA ARG A 3 -1.25 -10.94 -40.94
C ARG A 3 -2.76 -11.22 -40.77
N SER A 4 -3.17 -12.40 -40.33
CA SER A 4 -4.60 -12.70 -40.10
C SER A 4 -5.15 -12.11 -38.82
N PHE A 5 -4.29 -11.78 -37.85
CA PHE A 5 -4.69 -11.11 -36.61
C PHE A 5 -5.00 -9.61 -36.80
N LEU A 6 -4.44 -8.98 -37.83
CA LEU A 6 -4.61 -7.54 -38.09
C LEU A 6 -5.97 -7.18 -38.72
N ASN A 7 -6.72 -8.14 -39.24
CA ASN A 7 -8.00 -7.91 -39.95
C ASN A 7 -9.25 -8.35 -39.19
N ARG A 8 -9.15 -8.78 -37.92
CA ARG A 8 -10.33 -8.99 -37.10
C ARG A 8 -10.97 -7.64 -36.73
N LYS A 9 -12.27 -7.49 -37.03
CA LYS A 9 -13.04 -6.35 -36.48
C LYS A 9 -12.85 -6.32 -34.97
N LYS A 10 -12.21 -5.28 -34.47
CA LYS A 10 -11.94 -5.12 -33.03
C LYS A 10 -13.27 -5.03 -32.28
N GLY A 11 -13.49 -5.92 -31.34
CA GLY A 11 -14.64 -5.89 -30.45
C GLY A 11 -14.60 -4.65 -29.51
N PRO A 12 -15.69 -4.37 -28.77
CA PRO A 12 -15.76 -3.19 -27.89
C PRO A 12 -14.62 -3.10 -26.89
N VAL A 13 -14.16 -4.22 -26.31
CA VAL A 13 -13.04 -4.25 -25.36
C VAL A 13 -11.73 -3.89 -26.04
N GLN A 14 -11.42 -4.51 -27.18
CA GLN A 14 -10.20 -4.22 -27.93
C GLN A 14 -10.13 -2.76 -28.41
N ARG A 15 -11.28 -2.17 -28.80
CA ARG A 15 -11.33 -0.74 -29.13
C ARG A 15 -10.98 0.13 -27.92
N ARG A 16 -11.55 -0.14 -26.75
CA ARG A 16 -11.21 0.59 -25.52
C ARG A 16 -9.73 0.52 -25.18
N CYS A 17 -9.10 -0.65 -25.30
CA CYS A 17 -7.65 -0.81 -25.06
C CYS A 17 -6.78 -0.02 -26.03
N HIS A 18 -7.26 0.33 -27.23
CA HIS A 18 -6.51 1.10 -28.21
C HIS A 18 -6.75 2.61 -28.14
N ASP A 19 -7.90 3.03 -27.64
CA ASP A 19 -8.36 4.41 -27.68
C ASP A 19 -8.39 5.09 -26.31
N ASP A 20 -7.81 4.44 -25.28
CA ASP A 20 -7.73 5.06 -23.93
C ASP A 20 -6.72 6.22 -23.93
N ASP A 21 -7.00 7.20 -23.08
CA ASP A 21 -6.20 8.42 -22.99
C ASP A 21 -4.76 8.15 -22.52
N PHE A 22 -4.55 7.14 -21.67
CA PHE A 22 -3.22 6.74 -21.23
C PHE A 22 -2.36 6.24 -22.38
N THR A 23 -2.90 5.37 -23.25
CA THR A 23 -2.22 4.88 -24.44
C THR A 23 -1.89 6.04 -25.40
N ARG A 24 -2.82 6.98 -25.58
CA ARG A 24 -2.58 8.20 -26.41
C ARG A 24 -1.47 9.07 -25.84
N LEU A 25 -1.49 9.35 -24.53
CA LEU A 25 -0.46 10.15 -23.86
C LEU A 25 0.91 9.48 -23.92
N ARG A 26 0.97 8.17 -23.64
CA ARG A 26 2.21 7.40 -23.74
C ARG A 26 2.81 7.48 -25.14
N ASN A 27 2.00 7.25 -26.17
CA ASN A 27 2.47 7.24 -27.55
C ASN A 27 2.87 8.63 -28.04
N ARG A 28 2.26 9.70 -27.50
CA ARG A 28 2.54 11.08 -27.88
C ARG A 28 3.78 11.67 -27.22
N TYR A 29 4.03 11.33 -25.95
CA TYR A 29 5.03 12.01 -25.14
C TYR A 29 6.20 11.10 -24.71
N GLU A 30 6.09 9.78 -24.89
CA GLU A 30 7.10 8.79 -24.49
C GLU A 30 7.54 8.90 -23.00
N ILE A 31 6.65 9.48 -22.16
CA ILE A 31 6.96 9.81 -20.75
C ILE A 31 6.78 8.64 -19.78
N TRP A 32 6.20 7.53 -20.25
CA TRP A 32 5.90 6.37 -19.43
C TRP A 32 6.79 5.19 -19.77
N TYR A 33 7.13 4.39 -18.74
CA TYR A 33 7.92 3.17 -18.87
C TYR A 33 9.35 3.41 -19.42
N ASN A 34 9.95 4.56 -19.04
CA ASN A 34 11.38 4.75 -19.28
C ASN A 34 12.20 3.68 -18.56
N VAL A 35 13.07 3.01 -19.30
CA VAL A 35 13.89 1.93 -18.77
C VAL A 35 15.15 2.52 -18.15
N ALA A 36 15.37 2.24 -16.87
CA ALA A 36 16.67 2.49 -16.25
C ALA A 36 17.66 1.42 -16.72
N GLU A 37 18.68 1.82 -17.48
CA GLU A 37 19.74 0.94 -17.99
C GLU A 37 20.75 0.58 -16.91
N LYS A 38 21.03 1.55 -16.03
CA LYS A 38 21.91 1.42 -14.86
C LYS A 38 21.39 2.33 -13.75
N GLN A 39 21.59 1.88 -12.52
CA GLN A 39 21.38 2.71 -11.35
C GLN A 39 22.57 2.51 -10.39
N ASN A 40 23.03 3.61 -9.78
CA ASN A 40 24.09 3.63 -8.79
C ASN A 40 23.74 4.72 -7.76
N GLY A 41 23.21 4.31 -6.62
CA GLY A 41 22.68 5.24 -5.62
C GLY A 41 21.63 6.17 -6.25
N THR A 42 21.85 7.46 -6.14
CA THR A 42 20.96 8.51 -6.67
C THR A 42 21.16 8.82 -8.17
N ARG A 43 22.02 8.10 -8.87
CA ARG A 43 22.26 8.28 -10.31
C ARG A 43 21.64 7.17 -11.13
N VAL A 44 21.00 7.53 -12.23
CA VAL A 44 20.36 6.60 -13.14
C VAL A 44 20.71 6.94 -14.59
N THR A 45 20.91 5.92 -15.42
CA THR A 45 21.07 6.10 -16.86
C THR A 45 19.77 5.73 -17.56
N VAL A 46 19.18 6.67 -18.29
CA VAL A 46 17.96 6.48 -19.09
C VAL A 46 18.23 6.99 -20.50
N VAL A 47 18.00 6.16 -21.53
CA VAL A 47 18.25 6.48 -22.92
C VAL A 47 19.68 7.03 -23.13
N GLY A 48 20.67 6.34 -22.54
CA GLY A 48 22.09 6.69 -22.60
C GLY A 48 22.50 7.98 -21.88
N LYS A 49 21.58 8.64 -21.14
CA LYS A 49 21.86 9.87 -20.38
C LYS A 49 21.89 9.60 -18.89
N GLU A 50 22.93 10.07 -18.21
CA GLU A 50 22.98 10.04 -16.75
C GLU A 50 22.13 11.17 -16.18
N MET A 51 21.28 10.84 -15.19
CA MET A 51 20.36 11.73 -14.53
C MET A 51 20.35 11.49 -13.02
N VAL A 52 19.86 12.46 -12.26
CA VAL A 52 19.56 12.27 -10.83
C VAL A 52 18.19 11.61 -10.70
N MET A 53 18.12 10.53 -9.92
CA MET A 53 16.87 9.84 -9.61
C MET A 53 16.09 10.60 -8.53
N LEU A 54 15.04 11.32 -8.94
CA LEU A 54 14.12 12.02 -8.03
C LEU A 54 12.73 11.35 -7.94
N ALA A 55 12.53 10.27 -8.71
CA ALA A 55 11.23 9.59 -8.82
C ALA A 55 11.14 8.28 -8.03
N SER A 56 12.21 7.88 -7.35
CA SER A 56 12.22 6.67 -6.53
C SER A 56 11.55 6.89 -5.17
N ASN A 57 10.85 5.87 -4.68
CA ASN A 57 10.29 5.83 -3.33
C ASN A 57 11.25 5.15 -2.32
N GLU A 58 12.52 4.99 -2.64
CA GLU A 58 13.52 4.39 -1.75
C GLU A 58 14.05 5.41 -0.74
N TYR A 59 13.22 5.81 0.19
CA TYR A 59 13.47 6.94 1.10
C TYR A 59 14.75 6.82 1.94
N LEU A 60 15.19 5.60 2.24
CA LEU A 60 16.37 5.31 3.05
C LEU A 60 17.60 4.87 2.24
N GLY A 61 17.47 4.71 0.91
CA GLY A 61 18.57 4.25 0.05
C GLY A 61 19.09 2.86 0.42
N LEU A 62 18.21 1.94 0.84
CA LEU A 62 18.60 0.61 1.32
C LEU A 62 18.66 -0.45 0.22
N TYR A 63 18.17 -0.19 -0.99
CA TYR A 63 18.03 -1.20 -2.04
C TYR A 63 19.38 -1.84 -2.45
N ASP A 64 20.48 -1.11 -2.38
CA ASP A 64 21.83 -1.57 -2.69
C ASP A 64 22.77 -1.62 -1.46
N HIS A 65 22.22 -1.47 -0.26
CA HIS A 65 23.00 -1.50 0.96
C HIS A 65 23.65 -2.88 1.17
N PRO A 66 24.99 -2.96 1.43
CA PRO A 66 25.71 -4.23 1.47
C PRO A 66 25.13 -5.28 2.42
N LYS A 67 24.67 -4.87 3.60
CA LYS A 67 24.03 -5.78 4.58
C LYS A 67 22.69 -6.33 4.09
N VAL A 68 21.93 -5.56 3.33
CA VAL A 68 20.65 -6.00 2.76
C VAL A 68 20.90 -7.04 1.66
N ILE A 69 21.88 -6.76 0.78
CA ILE A 69 22.29 -7.70 -0.28
C ILE A 69 22.84 -8.99 0.33
N GLU A 70 23.70 -8.90 1.36
CA GLU A 70 24.24 -10.06 2.06
C GLU A 70 23.15 -10.93 2.67
N ALA A 71 22.20 -10.31 3.40
CA ALA A 71 21.08 -11.01 4.02
C ALA A 71 20.20 -11.73 2.97
N GLY A 72 19.86 -11.03 1.87
CA GLY A 72 19.11 -11.61 0.77
C GLY A 72 19.85 -12.76 0.09
N THR A 73 21.16 -12.61 -0.15
CA THR A 73 22.00 -13.67 -0.73
C THR A 73 22.08 -14.89 0.18
N LYS A 74 22.21 -14.68 1.49
CA LYS A 74 22.21 -15.78 2.48
C LYS A 74 20.87 -16.50 2.47
N ALA A 75 19.77 -15.77 2.54
CA ALA A 75 18.43 -16.36 2.51
C ALA A 75 18.17 -17.17 1.23
N LEU A 76 18.59 -16.65 0.07
CA LEU A 76 18.47 -17.36 -1.21
C LEU A 76 19.26 -18.68 -1.23
N LYS A 77 20.47 -18.72 -0.66
CA LYS A 77 21.28 -19.92 -0.56
C LYS A 77 20.71 -20.96 0.42
N GLU A 78 20.13 -20.49 1.51
CA GLU A 78 19.61 -21.35 2.59
C GLU A 78 18.20 -21.90 2.25
N TRP A 79 17.33 -21.08 1.68
CA TRP A 79 15.91 -21.38 1.51
C TRP A 79 15.46 -21.55 0.05
N GLY A 80 16.32 -21.24 -0.92
CA GLY A 80 15.97 -21.22 -2.35
C GLY A 80 15.21 -19.96 -2.75
N SER A 81 14.73 -19.95 -3.99
CA SER A 81 14.10 -18.78 -4.62
C SER A 81 12.61 -18.57 -4.27
N GLY A 82 12.01 -19.49 -3.55
CA GLY A 82 10.59 -19.41 -3.18
C GLY A 82 10.11 -20.59 -2.36
N THR A 83 8.88 -20.51 -1.89
CA THR A 83 8.28 -21.51 -0.98
C THR A 83 7.46 -22.58 -1.69
N THR A 84 7.17 -22.39 -2.97
CA THR A 84 6.42 -23.33 -3.84
C THR A 84 5.07 -23.79 -3.30
N GLY A 85 4.46 -23.00 -2.40
CA GLY A 85 3.17 -23.29 -1.80
C GLY A 85 2.59 -22.10 -1.05
N ALA A 86 1.28 -22.14 -0.82
CA ALA A 86 0.59 -21.13 -0.02
C ALA A 86 0.99 -21.26 1.47
N ARG A 87 1.09 -20.12 2.16
CA ARG A 87 1.44 -20.09 3.59
C ARG A 87 0.47 -20.89 4.47
N SER A 88 -0.80 -20.88 4.12
CA SER A 88 -1.85 -21.64 4.80
C SER A 88 -1.76 -23.17 4.64
N ALA A 89 -0.91 -23.66 3.75
CA ALA A 89 -0.72 -25.09 3.49
C ALA A 89 0.74 -25.51 3.81
N ASN A 90 1.63 -25.45 2.82
CA ASN A 90 3.00 -25.94 2.94
C ASN A 90 4.07 -24.87 2.66
N GLY A 91 3.67 -23.62 2.36
CA GLY A 91 4.58 -22.52 2.05
C GLY A 91 5.06 -21.70 3.26
N GLY A 92 4.57 -21.98 4.47
CA GLY A 92 5.03 -21.34 5.69
C GLY A 92 6.52 -21.65 5.98
N ARG A 93 7.30 -20.63 6.35
CA ARG A 93 8.71 -20.75 6.71
C ARG A 93 8.98 -19.96 7.97
N ARG A 94 10.02 -20.33 8.72
CA ARG A 94 10.37 -19.65 9.97
C ARG A 94 10.70 -18.18 9.76
N PHE A 95 11.37 -17.83 8.68
CA PHE A 95 11.69 -16.44 8.39
C PHE A 95 10.45 -15.53 8.17
N HIS A 96 9.29 -16.10 7.78
CA HIS A 96 8.05 -15.32 7.73
C HIS A 96 7.62 -14.90 9.15
N LEU A 97 7.62 -15.85 10.09
CA LEU A 97 7.25 -15.58 11.49
C LEU A 97 8.22 -14.60 12.14
N GLU A 98 9.52 -14.79 11.93
CA GLU A 98 10.55 -13.89 12.45
C GLU A 98 10.42 -12.46 11.90
N LEU A 99 10.03 -12.31 10.63
CA LEU A 99 9.76 -11.00 10.03
C LEU A 99 8.49 -10.40 10.61
N GLU A 100 7.43 -11.18 10.78
CA GLU A 100 6.16 -10.74 11.37
C GLU A 100 6.35 -10.28 12.82
N GLU A 101 7.06 -11.04 13.64
CA GLU A 101 7.42 -10.68 15.01
C GLU A 101 8.20 -9.35 15.06
N ARG A 102 9.25 -9.22 14.22
CA ARG A 102 10.07 -7.99 14.16
C ARG A 102 9.29 -6.77 13.67
N LEU A 103 8.38 -6.94 12.73
CA LEU A 103 7.54 -5.84 12.25
C LEU A 103 6.53 -5.42 13.33
N ALA A 104 5.93 -6.37 14.03
CA ALA A 104 5.03 -6.09 15.15
C ALA A 104 5.75 -5.31 16.26
N ASP A 105 6.91 -5.78 16.71
CA ASP A 105 7.74 -5.12 17.71
C ASP A 105 8.17 -3.71 17.26
N PHE A 106 8.61 -3.58 16.00
CA PHE A 106 9.04 -2.29 15.47
C PHE A 106 7.92 -1.26 15.41
N LEU A 107 6.71 -1.70 15.04
CA LEU A 107 5.53 -0.84 14.93
C LEU A 107 4.82 -0.61 16.27
N GLY A 108 5.17 -1.37 17.31
CA GLY A 108 4.48 -1.36 18.59
C GLY A 108 3.09 -1.97 18.55
N LYS A 109 2.89 -3.01 17.69
CA LYS A 109 1.62 -3.73 17.54
C LYS A 109 1.73 -5.16 18.06
N GLU A 110 0.59 -5.77 18.43
CA GLU A 110 0.58 -7.14 18.97
C GLU A 110 0.98 -8.18 17.95
N ALA A 111 0.58 -7.98 16.71
CA ALA A 111 0.82 -8.93 15.64
C ALA A 111 1.01 -8.24 14.29
N CYS A 112 1.65 -8.98 13.38
CA CYS A 112 1.82 -8.57 12.00
C CYS A 112 1.67 -9.77 11.08
N HIS A 113 1.12 -9.56 9.89
CA HIS A 113 1.07 -10.57 8.83
C HIS A 113 1.71 -10.03 7.56
N VAL A 114 2.59 -10.84 6.94
CA VAL A 114 3.37 -10.45 5.76
C VAL A 114 2.71 -10.97 4.48
N PHE A 115 2.67 -10.12 3.47
CA PHE A 115 2.16 -10.36 2.13
C PHE A 115 3.27 -10.24 1.08
N SER A 116 3.06 -10.82 -0.10
CA SER A 116 4.01 -10.76 -1.21
C SER A 116 4.13 -9.37 -1.86
N ALA A 117 3.19 -8.46 -1.60
CA ALA A 117 3.19 -7.09 -2.08
C ALA A 117 2.41 -6.16 -1.15
N GLY A 118 2.81 -4.87 -1.06
CA GLY A 118 2.07 -3.83 -0.35
C GLY A 118 0.65 -3.63 -0.90
N TYR A 119 0.47 -3.78 -2.21
CA TYR A 119 -0.85 -3.75 -2.83
C TYR A 119 -1.80 -4.78 -2.23
N LEU A 120 -1.32 -6.02 -2.01
CA LEU A 120 -2.10 -7.10 -1.43
C LEU A 120 -2.39 -6.87 0.04
N SER A 121 -1.46 -6.32 0.82
CA SER A 121 -1.71 -6.01 2.23
C SER A 121 -2.80 -4.95 2.39
N CYS A 122 -2.74 -3.85 1.63
CA CYS A 122 -3.77 -2.81 1.65
C CYS A 122 -5.13 -3.31 1.14
N MET A 123 -5.16 -4.09 0.05
CA MET A 123 -6.39 -4.71 -0.43
C MET A 123 -6.99 -5.65 0.61
N SER A 124 -6.14 -6.47 1.24
CA SER A 124 -6.58 -7.46 2.25
C SER A 124 -7.03 -6.80 3.55
N SER A 125 -6.53 -5.61 3.91
CA SER A 125 -7.00 -4.86 5.07
C SER A 125 -8.47 -4.44 4.96
N ILE A 126 -8.98 -4.31 3.75
CA ILE A 126 -10.39 -4.06 3.52
C ILE A 126 -11.15 -5.38 3.37
N THR A 127 -10.71 -6.29 2.48
CA THR A 127 -11.46 -7.52 2.19
C THR A 127 -11.50 -8.50 3.36
N GLY A 128 -10.59 -8.40 4.30
CA GLY A 128 -10.56 -9.26 5.49
C GLY A 128 -11.52 -8.82 6.61
N PHE A 129 -11.93 -7.56 6.62
CA PHE A 129 -12.73 -6.98 7.70
C PHE A 129 -14.08 -6.43 7.22
N ALA A 130 -14.15 -5.89 6.01
CA ALA A 130 -15.39 -5.37 5.45
C ALA A 130 -16.22 -6.46 4.78
N GLN A 131 -17.52 -6.41 4.99
CA GLN A 131 -18.49 -7.34 4.40
C GLN A 131 -19.71 -6.57 3.87
N ARG A 132 -20.61 -7.29 3.19
CA ARG A 132 -21.86 -6.71 2.70
C ARG A 132 -22.72 -6.16 3.86
N GLY A 133 -23.12 -4.90 3.75
CA GLY A 133 -23.87 -4.17 4.76
C GLY A 133 -23.04 -3.28 5.67
N ASP A 134 -21.70 -3.42 5.63
CA ASP A 134 -20.80 -2.47 6.26
C ASP A 134 -20.60 -1.24 5.37
N VAL A 135 -20.18 -0.13 5.95
CA VAL A 135 -19.86 1.11 5.24
C VAL A 135 -18.37 1.41 5.36
N VAL A 136 -17.69 1.51 4.22
CA VAL A 136 -16.29 1.96 4.17
C VAL A 136 -16.27 3.45 3.83
N LEU A 137 -15.84 4.25 4.81
CA LEU A 137 -15.60 5.69 4.64
C LEU A 137 -14.15 5.88 4.23
N VAL A 138 -13.92 6.37 3.01
CA VAL A 138 -12.59 6.40 2.41
C VAL A 138 -12.22 7.80 1.92
N ASP A 139 -10.95 8.21 2.18
CA ASP A 139 -10.42 9.43 1.58
C ASP A 139 -10.45 9.32 0.05
N LYS A 140 -10.90 10.36 -0.64
CA LYS A 140 -11.01 10.36 -2.10
C LYS A 140 -9.70 10.13 -2.85
N ASN A 141 -8.55 10.44 -2.20
CA ASN A 141 -7.21 10.28 -2.77
C ASN A 141 -6.49 9.01 -2.31
N MET A 142 -7.23 8.09 -1.70
CA MET A 142 -6.72 6.79 -1.26
C MET A 142 -6.13 5.97 -2.41
N HIS A 143 -5.09 5.21 -2.13
CA HIS A 143 -4.42 4.35 -3.11
C HIS A 143 -5.36 3.32 -3.76
N SER A 144 -5.12 2.99 -5.02
CA SER A 144 -5.97 2.08 -5.82
C SER A 144 -6.19 0.70 -5.20
N SER A 145 -5.23 0.18 -4.42
CA SER A 145 -5.35 -1.11 -3.72
C SER A 145 -6.51 -1.14 -2.74
N VAL A 146 -6.75 -0.04 -2.02
CA VAL A 146 -7.87 0.08 -1.08
C VAL A 146 -9.20 0.11 -1.85
N TRP A 147 -9.27 0.85 -2.96
CA TRP A 147 -10.44 0.87 -3.84
C TRP A 147 -10.78 -0.52 -4.42
N ASP A 148 -9.77 -1.32 -4.76
CA ASP A 148 -9.98 -2.69 -5.20
C ASP A 148 -10.43 -3.59 -4.04
N GLY A 149 -9.90 -3.37 -2.84
CA GLY A 149 -10.39 -4.01 -1.62
C GLY A 149 -11.87 -3.73 -1.36
N ILE A 150 -12.29 -2.47 -1.46
CA ILE A 150 -13.70 -2.06 -1.30
C ILE A 150 -14.61 -2.76 -2.32
N ARG A 151 -14.21 -2.76 -3.60
CA ARG A 151 -14.99 -3.44 -4.65
C ARG A 151 -15.16 -4.93 -4.39
N LEU A 152 -14.12 -5.59 -3.86
CA LEU A 152 -14.13 -7.03 -3.58
C LEU A 152 -14.90 -7.38 -2.31
N SER A 153 -14.94 -6.52 -1.30
CA SER A 153 -15.67 -6.73 -0.05
C SER A 153 -17.19 -6.67 -0.23
N MET A 154 -17.66 -5.99 -1.28
CA MET A 154 -19.08 -5.68 -1.51
C MET A 154 -19.72 -4.82 -0.40
N ALA A 155 -18.92 -4.15 0.41
CA ALA A 155 -19.39 -3.15 1.36
C ALA A 155 -19.89 -1.89 0.62
N GLU A 156 -20.72 -1.12 1.28
CA GLU A 156 -21.09 0.22 0.83
C GLU A 156 -19.90 1.16 0.96
N VAL A 157 -19.85 2.22 0.15
CA VAL A 157 -18.72 3.14 0.16
C VAL A 157 -19.16 4.58 0.19
N GLU A 158 -18.65 5.31 1.18
CA GLU A 158 -18.79 6.76 1.28
C GLU A 158 -17.42 7.43 1.14
N ARG A 159 -17.34 8.47 0.31
CA ARG A 159 -16.09 9.15 0.01
C ARG A 159 -16.04 10.52 0.66
N PHE A 160 -15.13 10.73 1.58
CA PHE A 160 -14.89 12.06 2.11
C PHE A 160 -13.80 12.83 1.33
N SER A 161 -13.84 14.14 1.46
CA SER A 161 -12.86 15.05 0.84
C SER A 161 -11.49 14.83 1.42
N HIS A 162 -10.45 14.90 0.55
CA HIS A 162 -9.07 14.63 0.89
C HIS A 162 -8.61 15.37 2.17
N ASN A 163 -8.16 14.57 3.14
CA ASN A 163 -7.63 15.00 4.42
C ASN A 163 -8.55 16.01 5.17
N ARG A 164 -9.88 15.72 5.15
CA ARG A 164 -10.91 16.56 5.78
C ARG A 164 -11.71 15.77 6.83
N PRO A 165 -11.25 15.72 8.08
CA PRO A 165 -11.95 15.05 9.18
C PRO A 165 -13.39 15.58 9.38
N GLU A 166 -13.62 16.86 9.19
CA GLU A 166 -14.94 17.47 9.33
C GLU A 166 -15.96 16.90 8.31
N HIS A 167 -15.50 16.59 7.08
CA HIS A 167 -16.39 15.97 6.09
C HIS A 167 -16.62 14.49 6.41
N LEU A 168 -15.62 13.77 6.95
CA LEU A 168 -15.83 12.41 7.47
C LEU A 168 -16.92 12.43 8.55
N ARG A 169 -16.83 13.33 9.51
CA ARG A 169 -17.83 13.47 10.60
C ARG A 169 -19.23 13.67 10.04
N SER A 170 -19.41 14.61 9.09
CA SER A 170 -20.73 14.86 8.51
C SER A 170 -21.30 13.67 7.76
N LEU A 171 -20.48 12.86 7.10
CA LEU A 171 -20.95 11.62 6.47
C LEU A 171 -21.39 10.57 7.49
N ILE A 172 -20.65 10.43 8.59
CA ILE A 172 -21.01 9.50 9.67
C ILE A 172 -22.34 9.88 10.31
N GLU A 173 -22.61 11.16 10.51
CA GLU A 173 -23.87 11.68 11.06
C GLU A 173 -25.10 11.33 10.21
N GLU A 174 -24.91 11.08 8.91
CA GLU A 174 -25.98 10.72 7.96
C GLU A 174 -26.22 9.19 7.90
N LEU A 175 -25.32 8.36 8.48
CA LEU A 175 -25.44 6.91 8.50
C LEU A 175 -26.37 6.39 9.59
N ASP A 176 -26.87 5.16 9.44
CA ASP A 176 -27.50 4.44 10.52
C ASP A 176 -26.47 4.27 11.67
N PRO A 177 -26.78 4.72 12.89
CA PRO A 177 -25.88 4.57 14.03
C PRO A 177 -25.38 3.14 14.26
N ASN A 178 -26.19 2.13 13.90
CA ASN A 178 -25.87 0.71 14.08
C ASN A 178 -25.05 0.11 12.92
N SER A 179 -24.80 0.85 11.85
CA SER A 179 -23.96 0.33 10.74
C SER A 179 -22.51 0.18 11.20
N ALA A 180 -21.86 -0.92 10.81
CA ALA A 180 -20.41 -1.08 10.99
C ALA A 180 -19.68 -0.11 10.05
N LYS A 181 -18.76 0.65 10.62
CA LYS A 181 -18.03 1.73 9.93
C LYS A 181 -16.54 1.40 9.87
N ILE A 182 -15.99 1.37 8.68
CA ILE A 182 -14.56 1.21 8.44
C ILE A 182 -14.05 2.51 7.82
N ILE A 183 -13.07 3.13 8.47
CA ILE A 183 -12.47 4.38 8.03
C ILE A 183 -11.10 4.06 7.42
N ALA A 184 -10.87 4.44 6.16
CA ALA A 184 -9.63 4.19 5.46
C ALA A 184 -8.93 5.49 5.06
N ILE A 185 -7.67 5.66 5.53
CA ILE A 185 -6.82 6.83 5.29
C ILE A 185 -5.39 6.40 4.93
N GLU A 186 -4.59 7.31 4.34
CA GLU A 186 -3.13 7.15 4.25
C GLU A 186 -2.44 7.97 5.34
N GLY A 187 -1.34 7.48 5.89
CA GLY A 187 -0.50 8.22 6.83
C GLY A 187 0.18 9.41 6.15
N ILE A 188 0.86 9.13 5.04
CA ILE A 188 1.34 10.13 4.07
C ILE A 188 0.74 9.79 2.71
N TYR A 189 0.06 10.75 2.10
CA TYR A 189 -0.55 10.58 0.77
C TYR A 189 0.49 10.63 -0.34
N SER A 190 0.53 9.58 -1.16
CA SER A 190 1.61 9.32 -2.11
C SER A 190 1.81 10.41 -3.16
N MET A 191 0.73 11.03 -3.65
CA MET A 191 0.79 12.01 -4.74
C MET A 191 0.97 13.44 -4.24
N GLU A 192 0.36 13.76 -3.11
CA GLU A 192 0.35 15.10 -2.52
C GLU A 192 1.49 15.33 -1.52
N GLY A 193 2.00 14.26 -0.91
CA GLY A 193 2.95 14.31 0.19
C GLY A 193 2.36 14.90 1.48
N HIS A 194 1.04 14.97 1.58
CA HIS A 194 0.37 15.46 2.78
C HIS A 194 0.42 14.41 3.89
N ILE A 195 0.77 14.82 5.09
CA ILE A 195 0.58 14.03 6.30
C ILE A 195 -0.90 14.15 6.69
N CYS A 196 -1.54 13.03 7.04
CA CYS A 196 -2.94 13.05 7.48
C CYS A 196 -3.09 13.77 8.84
N ASP A 197 -4.26 14.35 9.08
CA ASP A 197 -4.65 14.90 10.40
C ASP A 197 -5.08 13.74 11.32
N LEU A 198 -4.16 12.79 11.54
CA LEU A 198 -4.43 11.54 12.25
C LEU A 198 -5.12 11.74 13.60
N PRO A 199 -4.74 12.73 14.45
CA PRO A 199 -5.42 12.93 15.72
C PRO A 199 -6.94 13.10 15.57
N LYS A 200 -7.38 13.90 14.62
CA LYS A 200 -8.82 14.11 14.40
C LYS A 200 -9.52 12.89 13.81
N PHE A 201 -8.85 12.16 12.91
CA PHE A 201 -9.41 10.92 12.36
C PHE A 201 -9.61 9.85 13.44
N VAL A 202 -8.65 9.72 14.34
CA VAL A 202 -8.73 8.80 15.48
C VAL A 202 -9.86 9.20 16.42
N ASP A 203 -9.96 10.49 16.79
CA ASP A 203 -11.03 10.98 17.65
C ASP A 203 -12.42 10.69 17.06
N ILE A 204 -12.60 10.93 15.75
CA ILE A 204 -13.86 10.64 15.07
C ILE A 204 -14.15 9.13 15.02
N ALA A 205 -13.13 8.31 14.78
CA ALA A 205 -13.29 6.86 14.76
C ALA A 205 -13.80 6.35 16.14
N GLU A 206 -13.12 6.73 17.21
CA GLU A 206 -13.50 6.31 18.59
C GLU A 206 -14.87 6.84 19.02
N GLU A 207 -15.19 8.10 18.71
CA GLU A 207 -16.50 8.69 19.04
C GLU A 207 -17.68 7.98 18.36
N ASN A 208 -17.44 7.22 17.30
CA ASN A 208 -18.48 6.63 16.45
C ASN A 208 -18.37 5.11 16.29
N ASP A 209 -17.61 4.43 17.12
CA ASP A 209 -17.33 2.98 17.03
C ASP A 209 -16.80 2.58 15.64
N GLY A 210 -15.97 3.45 15.03
CA GLY A 210 -15.39 3.25 13.70
C GLY A 210 -14.07 2.49 13.77
N PHE A 211 -13.86 1.56 12.86
CA PHE A 211 -12.64 0.77 12.72
C PHE A 211 -11.67 1.49 11.78
N LEU A 212 -10.52 1.94 12.29
CA LEU A 212 -9.57 2.78 11.55
C LEU A 212 -8.45 1.98 10.92
N ILE A 213 -8.38 2.01 9.59
CA ILE A 213 -7.33 1.42 8.77
C ILE A 213 -6.46 2.52 8.18
N MET A 214 -5.16 2.47 8.42
CA MET A 214 -4.19 3.42 7.89
C MET A 214 -3.17 2.72 6.98
N ASP A 215 -3.08 3.16 5.73
CA ASP A 215 -1.98 2.80 4.84
C ASP A 215 -0.79 3.73 5.11
N ASP A 216 0.26 3.19 5.71
CA ASP A 216 1.47 3.94 6.06
C ASP A 216 2.68 3.57 5.19
N ALA A 217 2.43 3.15 3.96
CA ALA A 217 3.47 2.75 3.02
C ALA A 217 4.48 3.85 2.72
N HIS A 218 4.11 5.13 2.89
CA HIS A 218 4.99 6.29 2.71
C HIS A 218 5.47 6.91 4.03
N GLY A 219 4.86 6.58 5.17
CA GLY A 219 5.28 7.05 6.50
C GLY A 219 6.33 6.16 7.14
N LEU A 220 6.27 4.85 6.90
CA LEU A 220 7.24 3.88 7.41
C LEU A 220 8.66 4.22 6.92
N GLY A 221 9.60 4.33 7.87
CA GLY A 221 10.99 4.73 7.61
C GLY A 221 11.18 6.24 7.43
N VAL A 222 10.10 7.04 7.40
CA VAL A 222 10.13 8.49 7.13
C VAL A 222 9.70 9.29 8.35
N LEU A 223 8.59 8.95 8.99
CA LEU A 223 8.04 9.62 10.15
C LEU A 223 8.20 8.80 11.43
N GLY A 224 8.01 9.48 12.55
CA GLY A 224 8.03 8.87 13.87
C GLY A 224 9.44 8.62 14.41
N ASN A 225 9.50 8.17 15.65
CA ASN A 225 10.76 7.83 16.30
C ASN A 225 11.40 6.62 15.61
N GLN A 226 12.64 6.76 15.19
CA GLN A 226 13.36 5.71 14.43
C GLN A 226 12.65 5.27 13.13
N GLY A 227 11.75 6.09 12.57
CA GLY A 227 11.02 5.78 11.34
C GLY A 227 9.86 4.80 11.53
N ARG A 228 9.26 4.73 12.71
CA ARG A 228 8.13 3.82 13.00
C ARG A 228 6.83 4.16 12.30
N GLY A 229 6.78 5.28 11.62
CA GLY A 229 5.65 5.68 10.80
C GLY A 229 4.77 6.76 11.40
N THR A 230 3.65 7.03 10.73
CA THR A 230 2.77 8.17 11.02
C THR A 230 2.06 8.03 12.38
N ALA A 231 1.62 6.85 12.76
CA ALA A 231 0.98 6.64 14.06
C ALA A 231 1.92 6.96 15.24
N ASP A 232 3.19 6.52 15.15
CA ASP A 232 4.21 6.83 16.15
C ASP A 232 4.55 8.32 16.17
N HIS A 233 4.57 8.99 14.99
CA HIS A 233 4.80 10.43 14.90
C HIS A 233 3.82 11.24 15.75
N PHE A 234 2.58 10.80 15.83
CA PHE A 234 1.54 11.45 16.64
C PHE A 234 1.35 10.82 18.03
N ASN A 235 2.11 9.78 18.40
CA ASN A 235 1.94 8.97 19.62
C ASN A 235 0.54 8.34 19.72
N LEU A 236 0.03 7.82 18.62
CA LEU A 236 -1.32 7.26 18.47
C LEU A 236 -1.31 5.79 17.98
N VAL A 237 -0.20 5.07 18.17
CA VAL A 237 -0.05 3.68 17.70
C VAL A 237 -1.18 2.80 18.23
N ASP A 238 -1.54 2.92 19.48
CA ASP A 238 -2.56 2.09 20.13
C ASP A 238 -4.01 2.47 19.74
N ARG A 239 -4.18 3.61 19.05
CA ARG A 239 -5.47 4.15 18.64
C ARG A 239 -5.79 3.96 17.16
N VAL A 240 -4.90 3.33 16.39
CA VAL A 240 -5.14 2.93 15.00
C VAL A 240 -5.31 1.42 14.99
N ASP A 241 -6.45 0.90 14.52
CA ASP A 241 -6.73 -0.53 14.57
C ASP A 241 -5.79 -1.31 13.66
N ILE A 242 -5.66 -0.90 12.40
CA ILE A 242 -4.79 -1.54 11.42
C ILE A 242 -3.83 -0.54 10.81
N ILE A 243 -2.55 -0.91 10.76
CA ILE A 243 -1.54 -0.25 9.95
C ILE A 243 -1.10 -1.20 8.85
N THR A 244 -1.22 -0.76 7.60
CA THR A 244 -0.63 -1.47 6.45
C THR A 244 0.58 -0.74 5.93
N GLY A 245 1.44 -1.46 5.21
CA GLY A 245 2.60 -0.83 4.60
C GLY A 245 3.26 -1.70 3.54
N SER A 246 4.27 -1.12 2.92
CA SER A 246 5.04 -1.75 1.85
C SER A 246 6.51 -1.91 2.23
N LEU A 247 7.08 -3.08 1.95
CA LEU A 247 8.51 -3.33 2.10
C LEU A 247 9.33 -2.84 0.88
N SER A 248 8.64 -2.41 -0.19
CA SER A 248 9.27 -2.05 -1.46
C SER A 248 9.71 -0.58 -1.57
N LYS A 249 9.46 0.22 -0.56
CA LYS A 249 9.82 1.64 -0.52
C LYS A 249 11.03 1.86 0.42
N SER A 250 10.83 2.39 1.61
CA SER A 250 11.90 2.67 2.57
C SER A 250 12.81 1.46 2.85
N LEU A 251 12.27 0.25 2.87
CA LEU A 251 13.06 -0.96 3.16
C LEU A 251 13.73 -1.57 1.93
N GLY A 252 13.54 -1.02 0.73
CA GLY A 252 14.24 -1.41 -0.50
C GLY A 252 14.08 -2.89 -0.89
N SER A 253 12.96 -3.54 -0.54
CA SER A 253 12.74 -4.97 -0.73
C SER A 253 11.45 -5.24 -1.52
N THR A 254 10.83 -6.38 -1.33
CA THR A 254 9.54 -6.75 -1.93
C THR A 254 8.62 -7.31 -0.86
N GLY A 255 7.36 -6.93 -0.91
CA GLY A 255 6.34 -7.40 0.03
C GLY A 255 5.51 -6.28 0.61
N GLY A 256 4.59 -6.66 1.46
CA GLY A 256 3.77 -5.77 2.26
C GLY A 256 3.47 -6.41 3.61
N PHE A 257 2.89 -5.65 4.49
CA PHE A 257 2.47 -6.13 5.79
C PHE A 257 1.15 -5.47 6.21
N LEU A 258 0.48 -6.14 7.11
CA LEU A 258 -0.66 -5.65 7.86
C LEU A 258 -0.37 -5.93 9.34
N SER A 259 -0.44 -4.91 10.17
CA SER A 259 -0.27 -5.06 11.61
C SER A 259 -1.50 -4.56 12.34
N LEU A 260 -1.86 -5.22 13.43
CA LEU A 260 -3.07 -4.99 14.20
C LEU A 260 -2.87 -5.28 15.68
N ILE A 261 -3.85 -4.84 16.48
CA ILE A 261 -3.83 -5.02 17.94
C ILE A 261 -4.37 -6.40 18.32
N HIS A 262 -5.39 -6.91 17.59
CA HIS A 262 -5.99 -8.21 17.87
C HIS A 262 -6.14 -9.04 16.60
N ILE A 263 -5.69 -10.29 16.63
CA ILE A 263 -5.94 -11.30 15.62
C ILE A 263 -6.89 -12.36 16.14
#